data_57bddbe01851392ead572d9966ceb60c
#
_entry.id   57bddbe01851392ead572d9966ceb60c
#
_cell.length_a   1.000
_cell.length_b   1.000
_cell.length_c   1.000
_cell.angle_alpha   90.00
_cell.angle_beta   90.00
_cell.angle_gamma   90.00
#
_symmetry.space_group_name_H-M   'P 1'
#
loop_
_entity.id
_entity.type
_entity.pdbx_description
1 polymer ?
#
loop_
_entity_poly.entity_id
_entity_poly.type
_entity_poly.pdbx_seq_one_letter_code
_entity_poly.pdbx_strand_id
1 'polypeptide(L)'
;MAQQTHTPMENTMENIGHTPSIIDFHVHIFPEKVAARAVAATGGYYGIQMQRAGTVSDVLADGAAIHCSRYLVHSTATRPDQVHSVNDFLCASAAAHPEFIPFGTLHPHMEGLAAEVDRMIANGLCGVKLHADFQGFRLDDEDVLYMYEILEGRLPVLLHMGDLNTDNTTPERLLNVIRRFPKLEVIGAHFGGFSVWDRAERVLAGTGVYVDTSSSLPFLTPERATELVHAFGADRCLFGTDYPMWDHKGEYERFNRLNLTDAEREKILHQNAETLLHLDKSAEN
;
A
#
# COMPACT_ATOMS: atom_id res chain seq x y z
N MET A 1 36.40 -41.24 -48.23
CA MET A 1 36.23 -40.93 -46.80
C MET A 1 36.02 -39.45 -46.70
N ALA A 2 34.78 -39.02 -46.62
CA ALA A 2 34.42 -37.59 -46.44
C ALA A 2 33.97 -37.40 -45.01
N GLN A 3 34.67 -36.56 -44.27
CA GLN A 3 34.30 -36.12 -42.91
C GLN A 3 33.23 -35.05 -43.02
N GLN A 4 32.07 -35.33 -42.47
CA GLN A 4 31.02 -34.33 -42.22
C GLN A 4 31.34 -33.59 -40.92
N THR A 5 31.58 -32.31 -41.04
CA THR A 5 31.69 -31.38 -39.92
C THR A 5 30.27 -30.95 -39.48
N HIS A 6 29.85 -31.36 -38.27
CA HIS A 6 28.67 -30.82 -37.63
C HIS A 6 29.00 -29.47 -36.98
N THR A 7 28.34 -28.45 -37.47
CA THR A 7 28.28 -27.12 -36.79
C THR A 7 27.17 -27.16 -35.76
N PRO A 8 27.40 -26.78 -34.51
CA PRO A 8 26.31 -26.61 -33.55
C PRO A 8 25.50 -25.35 -33.89
N MET A 9 24.20 -25.47 -34.04
CA MET A 9 23.30 -24.34 -34.05
C MET A 9 23.30 -23.71 -32.63
N GLU A 10 23.85 -22.52 -32.51
CA GLU A 10 23.63 -21.65 -31.38
C GLU A 10 22.18 -21.17 -31.41
N ASN A 11 21.38 -21.70 -30.49
CA ASN A 11 20.03 -21.27 -30.24
C ASN A 11 20.10 -20.05 -29.32
N THR A 12 20.36 -18.87 -29.87
CA THR A 12 20.20 -17.60 -29.18
C THR A 12 18.71 -17.34 -29.02
N MET A 13 18.12 -17.86 -27.95
CA MET A 13 16.90 -17.26 -27.41
C MET A 13 17.24 -15.86 -26.92
N GLU A 14 16.88 -14.84 -27.69
CA GLU A 14 16.74 -13.49 -27.21
C GLU A 14 15.68 -13.50 -26.11
N ASN A 15 16.13 -13.57 -24.88
CA ASN A 15 15.33 -13.28 -23.72
C ASN A 15 15.09 -11.77 -23.74
N ILE A 16 14.04 -11.33 -24.42
CA ILE A 16 13.55 -9.96 -24.32
C ILE A 16 13.08 -9.84 -22.87
N GLY A 17 14.00 -9.38 -22.01
CA GLY A 17 13.77 -9.20 -20.59
C GLY A 17 12.59 -8.25 -20.39
N HIS A 18 11.43 -8.81 -20.13
CA HIS A 18 10.30 -8.04 -19.63
C HIS A 18 10.71 -7.57 -18.23
N THR A 19 11.05 -6.28 -18.10
CA THR A 19 11.23 -5.67 -16.78
C THR A 19 9.86 -5.70 -16.13
N PRO A 20 9.67 -6.39 -15.00
CA PRO A 20 8.35 -6.46 -14.37
C PRO A 20 7.87 -5.06 -14.05
N SER A 21 6.61 -4.77 -14.32
CA SER A 21 5.97 -3.55 -13.80
C SER A 21 5.92 -3.66 -12.27
N ILE A 22 6.29 -2.61 -11.56
CA ILE A 22 6.24 -2.57 -10.10
C ILE A 22 5.38 -1.38 -9.68
N ILE A 23 4.35 -1.65 -8.89
CA ILE A 23 3.53 -0.66 -8.22
C ILE A 23 3.81 -0.78 -6.72
N ASP A 24 4.43 0.25 -6.13
CA ASP A 24 4.53 0.32 -4.67
C ASP A 24 3.20 0.82 -4.10
N PHE A 25 2.50 -0.06 -3.40
CA PHE A 25 1.15 0.21 -2.89
C PHE A 25 1.12 0.91 -1.52
N HIS A 26 2.28 1.28 -0.94
CA HIS A 26 2.32 1.90 0.38
C HIS A 26 3.47 2.90 0.53
N VAL A 27 3.20 4.16 0.15
CA VAL A 27 4.21 5.21 0.10
C VAL A 27 3.72 6.47 0.79
N HIS A 28 4.39 6.86 1.89
CA HIS A 28 4.12 8.14 2.54
C HIS A 28 4.94 9.26 1.90
N ILE A 29 4.29 10.34 1.48
CA ILE A 29 4.95 11.55 1.02
C ILE A 29 4.50 12.77 1.84
N PHE A 30 5.40 13.70 2.04
CA PHE A 30 5.15 14.91 2.82
C PHE A 30 5.67 16.15 2.07
N PRO A 31 5.01 17.32 2.25
CA PRO A 31 5.59 18.58 1.81
C PRO A 31 6.98 18.82 2.43
N GLU A 32 7.93 19.34 1.65
CA GLU A 32 9.33 19.58 2.08
C GLU A 32 9.44 20.21 3.47
N LYS A 33 8.61 21.24 3.73
CA LYS A 33 8.63 21.99 4.99
C LYS A 33 8.25 21.18 6.24
N VAL A 34 7.60 20.01 6.07
CA VAL A 34 7.13 19.18 7.20
C VAL A 34 7.75 17.78 7.19
N ALA A 35 8.36 17.35 6.10
CA ALA A 35 8.87 16.00 5.90
C ALA A 35 9.79 15.55 7.04
N ALA A 36 10.84 16.30 7.35
CA ALA A 36 11.78 15.95 8.41
C ALA A 36 11.11 15.77 9.78
N ARG A 37 10.12 16.61 10.11
CA ARG A 37 9.38 16.50 11.37
C ARG A 37 8.43 15.31 11.38
N ALA A 38 7.73 15.04 10.27
CA ALA A 38 6.82 13.90 10.15
C ALA A 38 7.59 12.58 10.25
N VAL A 39 8.70 12.46 9.53
CA VAL A 39 9.59 11.31 9.56
C VAL A 39 10.15 11.06 10.97
N ALA A 40 10.66 12.11 11.64
CA ALA A 40 11.18 11.98 13.01
C ALA A 40 10.09 11.59 14.02
N ALA A 41 8.87 12.12 13.88
CA ALA A 41 7.76 11.78 14.77
C ALA A 41 7.33 10.32 14.61
N THR A 42 7.19 9.82 13.37
CA THR A 42 6.84 8.43 13.09
C THR A 42 7.93 7.47 13.57
N GLY A 43 9.20 7.75 13.25
CA GLY A 43 10.33 6.95 13.71
C GLY A 43 10.43 6.90 15.23
N GLY A 44 10.19 8.04 15.92
CA GLY A 44 10.17 8.11 17.37
C GLY A 44 9.03 7.30 18.01
N TYR A 45 7.85 7.28 17.40
CA TYR A 45 6.70 6.52 17.88
C TYR A 45 6.95 5.00 17.84
N TYR A 46 7.48 4.50 16.72
CA TYR A 46 7.76 3.08 16.53
C TYR A 46 9.15 2.64 17.04
N GLY A 47 10.01 3.57 17.46
CA GLY A 47 11.39 3.26 17.83
C GLY A 47 12.25 2.77 16.66
N ILE A 48 11.92 3.17 15.44
CA ILE A 48 12.58 2.76 14.20
C ILE A 48 13.33 3.94 13.60
N GLN A 49 14.58 3.70 13.18
CA GLN A 49 15.33 4.68 12.42
C GLN A 49 14.82 4.73 10.98
N MET A 50 14.18 5.85 10.61
CA MET A 50 13.68 6.06 9.26
C MET A 50 14.83 6.14 8.25
N GLN A 51 14.67 5.51 7.10
CA GLN A 51 15.76 5.35 6.12
C GLN A 51 15.77 6.44 5.05
N ARG A 52 14.64 7.12 4.84
CA ARG A 52 14.44 8.09 3.75
C ARG A 52 13.80 9.39 4.26
N ALA A 53 13.81 10.41 3.39
CA ALA A 53 13.36 11.76 3.74
C ALA A 53 11.84 11.96 3.66
N GLY A 54 11.11 11.13 2.91
CA GLY A 54 9.67 11.25 2.76
C GLY A 54 9.22 12.39 1.86
N THR A 55 10.07 12.92 0.99
CA THR A 55 9.71 13.96 0.01
C THR A 55 9.40 13.37 -1.35
N VAL A 56 8.73 14.12 -2.21
CA VAL A 56 8.43 13.71 -3.60
C VAL A 56 9.69 13.40 -4.39
N SER A 57 10.70 14.26 -4.29
CA SER A 57 11.97 14.08 -5.00
C SER A 57 12.73 12.85 -4.51
N ASP A 58 12.69 12.56 -3.20
CA ASP A 58 13.40 11.44 -2.60
C ASP A 58 12.73 10.10 -2.96
N VAL A 59 11.39 10.00 -2.94
CA VAL A 59 10.69 8.76 -3.32
C VAL A 59 10.93 8.37 -4.77
N LEU A 60 10.92 9.35 -5.70
CA LEU A 60 11.18 9.09 -7.10
C LEU A 60 12.61 8.60 -7.35
N ALA A 61 13.59 9.23 -6.67
CA ALA A 61 14.98 8.82 -6.74
C ALA A 61 15.21 7.42 -6.15
N ASP A 62 14.57 7.10 -5.03
CA ASP A 62 14.71 5.81 -4.35
C ASP A 62 14.03 4.68 -5.14
N GLY A 63 12.80 4.89 -5.64
CA GLY A 63 12.07 3.89 -6.43
C GLY A 63 12.69 3.59 -7.79
N ALA A 64 13.46 4.54 -8.35
CA ALA A 64 14.21 4.31 -9.59
C ALA A 64 15.21 3.15 -9.46
N ALA A 65 15.70 2.85 -8.26
CA ALA A 65 16.65 1.76 -8.00
C ALA A 65 16.08 0.35 -8.29
N ILE A 66 14.75 0.22 -8.31
CA ILE A 66 14.03 -1.03 -8.63
C ILE A 66 13.16 -0.91 -9.88
N HIS A 67 13.29 0.17 -10.64
CA HIS A 67 12.42 0.49 -11.78
C HIS A 67 10.94 0.53 -11.39
N CYS A 68 10.62 1.05 -10.19
CA CYS A 68 9.24 1.23 -9.77
C CYS A 68 8.49 2.14 -10.76
N SER A 69 7.40 1.65 -11.32
CA SER A 69 6.66 2.32 -12.37
C SER A 69 5.57 3.25 -11.84
N ARG A 70 4.97 2.90 -10.70
CA ARG A 70 3.91 3.67 -10.04
C ARG A 70 4.01 3.57 -8.52
N TYR A 71 3.50 4.59 -7.85
CA TYR A 71 3.53 4.71 -6.39
C TYR A 71 2.15 5.10 -5.88
N LEU A 72 1.53 4.28 -5.02
CA LEU A 72 0.36 4.69 -4.28
C LEU A 72 0.81 5.60 -3.14
N VAL A 73 0.64 6.89 -3.36
CA VAL A 73 1.11 7.94 -2.44
C VAL A 73 0.01 8.43 -1.52
N HIS A 74 0.35 8.61 -0.27
CA HIS A 74 -0.59 9.10 0.74
C HIS A 74 0.12 9.85 1.88
N SER A 75 -0.68 10.54 2.67
CA SER A 75 -0.36 11.12 3.99
C SER A 75 -1.60 11.04 4.86
N THR A 76 -1.43 11.01 6.17
CA THR A 76 -2.54 10.96 7.12
C THR A 76 -2.72 12.29 7.83
N ALA A 77 -3.94 12.83 7.81
CA ALA A 77 -4.34 13.95 8.65
C ALA A 77 -4.62 13.43 10.07
N THR A 78 -3.80 13.82 11.02
CA THR A 78 -3.96 13.40 12.42
C THR A 78 -5.01 14.23 13.19
N ARG A 79 -5.54 15.29 12.57
CA ARG A 79 -6.61 16.14 13.07
C ARG A 79 -7.56 16.53 11.95
N PRO A 80 -8.87 16.78 12.28
CA PRO A 80 -9.89 17.14 11.28
C PRO A 80 -9.51 18.35 10.40
N ASP A 81 -8.91 19.38 11.00
CA ASP A 81 -8.53 20.62 10.33
C ASP A 81 -7.40 20.48 9.29
N GLN A 82 -6.72 19.35 9.25
CA GLN A 82 -5.63 19.06 8.31
C GLN A 82 -6.10 18.39 7.02
N VAL A 83 -7.30 17.78 7.00
CA VAL A 83 -7.76 16.91 5.90
C VAL A 83 -7.67 17.63 4.55
N HIS A 84 -8.28 18.81 4.42
CA HIS A 84 -8.26 19.54 3.14
C HIS A 84 -6.84 19.84 2.65
N SER A 85 -5.96 20.32 3.53
CA SER A 85 -4.60 20.69 3.13
C SER A 85 -3.73 19.48 2.76
N VAL A 86 -3.95 18.33 3.39
CA VAL A 86 -3.26 17.08 3.02
C VAL A 86 -3.76 16.59 1.67
N ASN A 87 -5.07 16.57 1.45
CA ASN A 87 -5.66 16.14 0.19
C ASN A 87 -5.24 17.06 -0.97
N ASP A 88 -5.21 18.37 -0.78
CA ASP A 88 -4.74 19.33 -1.78
C ASP A 88 -3.26 19.11 -2.16
N PHE A 89 -2.40 18.80 -1.19
CA PHE A 89 -1.01 18.44 -1.45
C PHE A 89 -0.89 17.17 -2.29
N LEU A 90 -1.67 16.12 -1.98
CA LEU A 90 -1.66 14.86 -2.72
C LEU A 90 -2.19 15.04 -4.16
N CYS A 91 -3.26 15.80 -4.35
CA CYS A 91 -3.76 16.17 -5.68
C CYS A 91 -2.71 16.92 -6.50
N ALA A 92 -2.07 17.93 -5.91
CA ALA A 92 -1.03 18.70 -6.59
C ALA A 92 0.20 17.85 -6.94
N SER A 93 0.59 16.94 -6.05
CA SER A 93 1.70 16.01 -6.29
C SER A 93 1.40 15.07 -7.45
N ALA A 94 0.20 14.47 -7.49
CA ALA A 94 -0.20 13.57 -8.56
C ALA A 94 -0.39 14.30 -9.91
N ALA A 95 -0.86 15.53 -9.89
CA ALA A 95 -0.94 16.35 -11.12
C ALA A 95 0.44 16.66 -11.73
N ALA A 96 1.48 16.75 -10.91
CA ALA A 96 2.86 17.00 -11.34
C ALA A 96 3.61 15.70 -11.70
N HIS A 97 3.19 14.56 -11.21
CA HIS A 97 3.87 13.27 -11.32
C HIS A 97 2.87 12.17 -11.71
N PRO A 98 2.74 11.83 -13.01
CA PRO A 98 1.76 10.86 -13.52
C PRO A 98 1.99 9.43 -13.01
N GLU A 99 3.16 9.13 -12.48
CA GLU A 99 3.49 7.88 -11.79
C GLU A 99 2.82 7.73 -10.42
N PHE A 100 2.25 8.80 -9.86
CA PHE A 100 1.57 8.76 -8.57
C PHE A 100 0.10 8.36 -8.68
N ILE A 101 -0.33 7.48 -7.80
CA ILE A 101 -1.71 7.09 -7.56
C ILE A 101 -2.09 7.67 -6.19
N PRO A 102 -2.82 8.79 -6.14
CA PRO A 102 -3.02 9.50 -4.89
C PRO A 102 -4.19 8.91 -4.07
N PHE A 103 -3.91 8.47 -2.85
CA PHE A 103 -4.92 8.21 -1.83
C PHE A 103 -4.98 9.40 -0.88
N GLY A 104 -6.16 9.99 -0.75
CA GLY A 104 -6.41 11.05 0.21
C GLY A 104 -6.52 10.54 1.65
N THR A 105 -6.90 11.42 2.54
CA THR A 105 -7.17 11.08 3.94
C THR A 105 -8.49 11.70 4.38
N LEU A 106 -9.10 11.12 5.41
CA LEU A 106 -10.29 11.62 6.08
C LEU A 106 -10.07 11.58 7.59
N HIS A 107 -10.94 12.24 8.33
CA HIS A 107 -11.01 12.12 9.78
C HIS A 107 -12.48 11.97 10.19
N PRO A 108 -12.86 10.98 11.02
CA PRO A 108 -14.28 10.73 11.33
C PRO A 108 -14.97 11.94 11.98
N HIS A 109 -14.22 12.75 12.70
CA HIS A 109 -14.76 13.93 13.40
C HIS A 109 -14.63 15.24 12.60
N MET A 110 -14.40 15.17 11.27
CA MET A 110 -14.43 16.36 10.43
C MET A 110 -15.85 16.74 10.05
N GLU A 111 -16.10 18.04 9.89
CA GLU A 111 -17.34 18.54 9.31
C GLU A 111 -17.35 18.34 7.79
N GLY A 112 -18.52 18.08 7.21
CA GLY A 112 -18.68 18.00 5.77
C GLY A 112 -18.02 16.79 5.11
N LEU A 113 -17.89 15.66 5.81
CA LEU A 113 -17.19 14.45 5.36
C LEU A 113 -17.66 13.99 3.98
N ALA A 114 -18.97 13.93 3.72
CA ALA A 114 -19.50 13.53 2.42
C ALA A 114 -19.09 14.49 1.29
N ALA A 115 -19.12 15.79 1.55
CA ALA A 115 -18.68 16.79 0.58
C ALA A 115 -17.17 16.71 0.29
N GLU A 116 -16.37 16.37 1.31
CA GLU A 116 -14.94 16.13 1.10
C GLU A 116 -14.70 14.89 0.23
N VAL A 117 -15.42 13.79 0.43
CA VAL A 117 -15.32 12.60 -0.43
C VAL A 117 -15.69 12.94 -1.88
N ASP A 118 -16.76 13.73 -2.11
CA ASP A 118 -17.12 14.21 -3.44
C ASP A 118 -16.00 15.06 -4.07
N ARG A 119 -15.38 15.94 -3.28
CA ARG A 119 -14.26 16.77 -3.70
C ARG A 119 -13.02 15.93 -4.04
N MET A 120 -12.72 14.92 -3.23
CA MET A 120 -11.61 13.99 -3.44
C MET A 120 -11.76 13.28 -4.80
N ILE A 121 -12.93 12.71 -5.07
CA ILE A 121 -13.22 12.02 -6.33
C ILE A 121 -13.09 12.98 -7.51
N ALA A 122 -13.68 14.18 -7.41
CA ALA A 122 -13.62 15.19 -8.45
C ALA A 122 -12.20 15.67 -8.78
N ASN A 123 -11.30 15.61 -7.81
CA ASN A 123 -9.88 15.96 -7.96
C ASN A 123 -8.96 14.77 -8.25
N GLY A 124 -9.51 13.57 -8.52
CA GLY A 124 -8.74 12.41 -8.97
C GLY A 124 -8.07 11.61 -7.85
N LEU A 125 -8.47 11.81 -6.59
CA LEU A 125 -8.03 10.92 -5.51
C LEU A 125 -8.71 9.55 -5.67
N CYS A 126 -7.90 8.47 -5.65
CA CYS A 126 -8.33 7.12 -6.01
C CYS A 126 -8.71 6.25 -4.81
N GLY A 127 -8.55 6.74 -3.60
CA GLY A 127 -8.85 6.02 -2.36
C GLY A 127 -8.56 6.84 -1.12
N VAL A 128 -8.66 6.21 0.04
CA VAL A 128 -8.47 6.84 1.36
C VAL A 128 -7.45 6.07 2.17
N LYS A 129 -6.45 6.77 2.74
CA LYS A 129 -5.56 6.23 3.78
C LYS A 129 -5.98 6.72 5.14
N LEU A 130 -6.12 5.78 6.09
CA LEU A 130 -6.36 6.07 7.50
C LEU A 130 -5.28 5.42 8.38
N HIS A 131 -4.99 6.08 9.48
CA HIS A 131 -4.12 5.58 10.54
C HIS A 131 -4.80 5.85 11.89
N ALA A 132 -5.72 4.98 12.26
CA ALA A 132 -6.63 5.20 13.38
C ALA A 132 -5.89 5.38 14.72
N ASP A 133 -4.71 4.77 14.88
CA ASP A 133 -3.87 4.97 16.09
C ASP A 133 -3.36 6.40 16.21
N PHE A 134 -2.94 7.02 15.09
CA PHE A 134 -2.51 8.42 15.07
C PHE A 134 -3.66 9.42 15.04
N GLN A 135 -4.83 8.98 14.57
CA GLN A 135 -6.04 9.80 14.48
C GLN A 135 -6.92 9.71 15.73
N GLY A 136 -6.64 8.75 16.64
CA GLY A 136 -7.28 8.64 17.95
C GLY A 136 -8.70 8.05 17.92
N PHE A 137 -8.98 7.09 17.02
CA PHE A 137 -10.26 6.38 16.98
C PHE A 137 -10.07 4.88 16.82
N ARG A 138 -11.06 4.08 17.15
CA ARG A 138 -11.11 2.66 16.86
C ARG A 138 -11.84 2.42 15.55
N LEU A 139 -11.38 1.45 14.74
CA LEU A 139 -11.93 1.19 13.41
C LEU A 139 -13.44 0.93 13.40
N ASP A 140 -13.98 0.30 14.43
CA ASP A 140 -15.38 -0.12 14.52
C ASP A 140 -16.23 0.68 15.52
N ASP A 141 -15.75 1.84 16.00
CA ASP A 141 -16.57 2.73 16.84
C ASP A 141 -17.77 3.29 16.06
N GLU A 142 -18.92 3.36 16.70
CA GLU A 142 -20.20 3.74 16.05
C GLU A 142 -20.17 5.12 15.38
N ASP A 143 -19.40 6.07 15.92
CA ASP A 143 -19.23 7.41 15.36
C ASP A 143 -18.30 7.46 14.13
N VAL A 144 -17.57 6.37 13.88
CA VAL A 144 -16.68 6.20 12.71
C VAL A 144 -17.42 5.53 11.54
N LEU A 145 -18.45 4.74 11.82
CA LEU A 145 -19.10 3.91 10.80
C LEU A 145 -19.72 4.72 9.66
N TYR A 146 -20.20 5.94 9.92
CA TYR A 146 -20.71 6.85 8.90
C TYR A 146 -19.68 7.17 7.80
N MET A 147 -18.40 7.22 8.15
CA MET A 147 -17.33 7.41 7.16
C MET A 147 -17.26 6.24 6.18
N TYR A 148 -17.33 5.01 6.66
CA TYR A 148 -17.33 3.83 5.80
C TYR A 148 -18.59 3.71 4.95
N GLU A 149 -19.74 4.10 5.48
CA GLU A 149 -21.01 4.15 4.72
C GLU A 149 -20.90 5.07 3.51
N ILE A 150 -20.24 6.24 3.64
CA ILE A 150 -20.00 7.17 2.54
C ILE A 150 -19.01 6.59 1.52
N LEU A 151 -18.02 5.82 1.98
CA LEU A 151 -16.95 5.28 1.13
C LEU A 151 -17.35 3.99 0.40
N GLU A 152 -18.30 3.22 0.95
CA GLU A 152 -18.69 1.93 0.40
C GLU A 152 -19.14 2.02 -1.05
N GLY A 153 -18.48 1.25 -1.93
CA GLY A 153 -18.74 1.23 -3.36
C GLY A 153 -18.27 2.48 -4.12
N ARG A 154 -17.51 3.37 -3.48
CA ARG A 154 -17.01 4.62 -4.08
C ARG A 154 -15.50 4.72 -4.12
N LEU A 155 -14.85 4.48 -2.99
CA LEU A 155 -13.39 4.56 -2.85
C LEU A 155 -12.89 3.42 -1.96
N PRO A 156 -11.79 2.75 -2.36
CA PRO A 156 -11.10 1.79 -1.49
C PRO A 156 -10.45 2.50 -0.29
N VAL A 157 -10.26 1.75 0.80
CA VAL A 157 -9.67 2.27 2.03
C VAL A 157 -8.44 1.44 2.42
N LEU A 158 -7.29 2.08 2.48
CA LEU A 158 -6.05 1.53 3.03
C LEU A 158 -5.96 1.90 4.52
N LEU A 159 -6.05 0.91 5.38
CA LEU A 159 -6.01 1.04 6.83
C LEU A 159 -4.65 0.62 7.38
N HIS A 160 -4.03 1.46 8.19
CA HIS A 160 -2.95 0.98 9.06
C HIS A 160 -3.50 -0.09 9.99
N MET A 161 -2.80 -1.22 10.13
CA MET A 161 -3.27 -2.35 10.91
C MET A 161 -2.21 -2.82 11.90
N GLY A 162 -2.65 -3.03 13.14
CA GLY A 162 -1.82 -3.48 14.24
C GLY A 162 -0.98 -2.36 14.86
N ASP A 163 -0.98 -2.31 16.18
CA ASP A 163 -0.15 -1.43 16.98
C ASP A 163 0.08 -2.10 18.35
N LEU A 164 1.27 -1.94 18.92
CA LEU A 164 1.60 -2.52 20.22
C LEU A 164 1.12 -1.63 21.38
N ASN A 165 0.81 -0.36 21.11
CA ASN A 165 0.49 0.63 22.13
C ASN A 165 -1.01 0.87 22.28
N THR A 166 -1.82 0.48 21.26
CA THR A 166 -3.26 0.70 21.21
C THR A 166 -4.01 -0.56 20.78
N ASP A 167 -5.36 -0.52 20.91
CA ASP A 167 -6.26 -1.54 20.36
C ASP A 167 -7.14 -0.99 19.22
N ASN A 168 -6.75 0.14 18.62
CA ASN A 168 -7.55 0.85 17.65
C ASN A 168 -7.68 0.09 16.31
N THR A 169 -6.62 -0.59 15.89
CA THR A 169 -6.47 -1.22 14.58
C THR A 169 -6.27 -2.74 14.69
N THR A 170 -7.00 -3.40 15.59
CA THR A 170 -6.90 -4.86 15.71
C THR A 170 -7.57 -5.57 14.54
N PRO A 171 -7.11 -6.78 14.17
CA PRO A 171 -7.72 -7.58 13.11
C PRO A 171 -9.22 -7.83 13.30
N GLU A 172 -9.68 -7.99 14.54
CA GLU A 172 -11.11 -8.21 14.85
C GLU A 172 -11.95 -6.98 14.57
N ARG A 173 -11.42 -5.76 14.84
CA ARG A 173 -12.12 -4.52 14.51
C ARG A 173 -12.25 -4.37 12.99
N LEU A 174 -11.19 -4.69 12.24
CA LEU A 174 -11.26 -4.72 10.79
C LEU A 174 -12.31 -5.74 10.30
N LEU A 175 -12.34 -6.93 10.89
CA LEU A 175 -13.35 -7.94 10.56
C LEU A 175 -14.79 -7.42 10.80
N ASN A 176 -15.01 -6.65 11.86
CA ASN A 176 -16.30 -6.03 12.13
C ASN A 176 -16.69 -5.02 11.03
N VAL A 177 -15.72 -4.19 10.58
CA VAL A 177 -15.93 -3.25 9.47
C VAL A 177 -16.28 -3.98 8.17
N ILE A 178 -15.49 -4.99 7.79
CA ILE A 178 -15.71 -5.77 6.55
C ILE A 178 -17.10 -6.44 6.56
N ARG A 179 -17.52 -6.98 7.69
CA ARG A 179 -18.84 -7.63 7.83
C ARG A 179 -19.99 -6.63 7.73
N ARG A 180 -19.78 -5.42 8.24
CA ARG A 180 -20.79 -4.36 8.22
C ARG A 180 -20.93 -3.71 6.84
N PHE A 181 -19.80 -3.58 6.12
CA PHE A 181 -19.72 -2.91 4.83
C PHE A 181 -19.13 -3.87 3.77
N PRO A 182 -19.93 -4.85 3.29
CA PRO A 182 -19.41 -5.91 2.42
C PRO A 182 -19.03 -5.46 1.00
N LYS A 183 -19.38 -4.24 0.61
CA LYS A 183 -19.01 -3.64 -0.69
C LYS A 183 -17.87 -2.65 -0.55
N LEU A 184 -17.34 -2.43 0.66
CA LEU A 184 -16.18 -1.58 0.89
C LEU A 184 -14.92 -2.36 0.50
N GLU A 185 -14.17 -1.86 -0.46
CA GLU A 185 -12.85 -2.40 -0.79
C GLU A 185 -11.86 -1.96 0.28
N VAL A 186 -11.36 -2.94 1.05
CA VAL A 186 -10.46 -2.66 2.18
C VAL A 186 -9.11 -3.31 1.96
N ILE A 187 -8.06 -2.53 2.22
CA ILE A 187 -6.69 -2.99 2.26
C ILE A 187 -6.18 -2.86 3.71
N GLY A 188 -5.90 -3.98 4.35
CA GLY A 188 -5.25 -4.02 5.66
C GLY A 188 -3.73 -3.97 5.50
N ALA A 189 -3.11 -2.85 5.81
CA ALA A 189 -1.66 -2.70 5.72
C ALA A 189 -0.91 -3.73 6.58
N HIS A 190 0.34 -4.03 6.21
CA HIS A 190 1.26 -4.84 7.00
C HIS A 190 0.76 -6.27 7.24
N PHE A 191 0.31 -6.97 6.16
CA PHE A 191 -0.40 -8.25 6.24
C PHE A 191 -1.56 -8.23 7.24
N GLY A 192 -2.28 -7.09 7.32
CA GLY A 192 -3.44 -6.93 8.19
C GLY A 192 -3.14 -6.79 9.68
N GLY A 193 -1.86 -6.62 10.08
CA GLY A 193 -1.55 -6.52 11.50
C GLY A 193 -0.06 -6.41 11.84
N PHE A 194 0.52 -5.23 11.75
CA PHE A 194 1.89 -4.96 12.21
C PHE A 194 2.13 -5.56 13.61
N SER A 195 3.18 -6.37 13.75
CA SER A 195 3.56 -7.08 14.99
C SER A 195 2.57 -8.14 15.51
N VAL A 196 1.40 -8.32 14.89
CA VAL A 196 0.38 -9.31 15.30
C VAL A 196 -0.05 -10.21 14.13
N TRP A 197 0.86 -10.53 13.22
CA TRP A 197 0.61 -11.27 11.97
C TRP A 197 -0.11 -12.61 12.16
N ASP A 198 0.22 -13.39 13.19
CA ASP A 198 -0.46 -14.66 13.47
C ASP A 198 -1.93 -14.47 13.87
N ARG A 199 -2.23 -13.36 14.53
CA ARG A 199 -3.61 -12.98 14.86
C ARG A 199 -4.34 -12.49 13.61
N ALA A 200 -3.69 -11.66 12.80
CA ALA A 200 -4.22 -11.18 11.53
C ALA A 200 -4.58 -12.33 10.59
N GLU A 201 -3.66 -13.28 10.40
CA GLU A 201 -3.92 -14.49 9.61
C GLU A 201 -5.16 -15.25 10.11
N ARG A 202 -5.23 -15.58 11.42
CA ARG A 202 -6.37 -16.34 11.98
C ARG A 202 -7.71 -15.63 11.82
N VAL A 203 -7.73 -14.30 11.84
CA VAL A 203 -8.96 -13.50 11.84
C VAL A 203 -9.38 -13.08 10.43
N LEU A 204 -8.41 -12.73 9.57
CA LEU A 204 -8.67 -12.06 8.30
C LEU A 204 -8.45 -12.95 7.08
N ALA A 205 -7.65 -14.02 7.15
CA ALA A 205 -7.44 -14.90 6.01
C ALA A 205 -8.78 -15.50 5.54
N GLY A 206 -8.98 -15.52 4.22
CA GLY A 206 -10.21 -16.01 3.59
C GLY A 206 -11.41 -15.05 3.64
N THR A 207 -11.28 -13.85 4.21
CA THR A 207 -12.35 -12.83 4.21
C THR A 207 -12.48 -12.07 2.90
N GLY A 208 -11.47 -12.17 2.02
CA GLY A 208 -11.38 -11.41 0.78
C GLY A 208 -10.74 -10.03 0.92
N VAL A 209 -10.30 -9.63 2.12
CA VAL A 209 -9.56 -8.39 2.35
C VAL A 209 -8.25 -8.41 1.59
N TYR A 210 -7.89 -7.27 0.98
CA TYR A 210 -6.53 -7.09 0.48
C TYR A 210 -5.56 -6.79 1.62
N VAL A 211 -4.30 -7.20 1.46
CA VAL A 211 -3.22 -6.87 2.39
C VAL A 211 -1.98 -6.43 1.62
N ASP A 212 -1.11 -5.63 2.23
CA ASP A 212 0.18 -5.30 1.64
C ASP A 212 1.36 -5.85 2.45
N THR A 213 2.53 -5.92 1.82
CA THR A 213 3.76 -6.45 2.41
C THR A 213 4.52 -5.45 3.25
N SER A 214 4.09 -4.19 3.25
CA SER A 214 4.81 -3.07 3.87
C SER A 214 5.11 -3.31 5.35
N SER A 215 6.25 -2.84 5.82
CA SER A 215 6.72 -2.97 7.22
C SER A 215 6.59 -4.38 7.83
N SER A 216 6.55 -5.42 7.00
CA SER A 216 6.44 -6.81 7.47
C SER A 216 7.68 -7.63 7.14
N LEU A 217 8.21 -7.48 5.92
CA LEU A 217 9.35 -8.26 5.44
C LEU A 217 10.66 -8.04 6.24
N PRO A 218 10.92 -6.88 6.85
CA PRO A 218 12.08 -6.71 7.74
C PRO A 218 12.02 -7.53 9.03
N PHE A 219 10.83 -7.96 9.45
CA PHE A 219 10.58 -8.62 10.73
C PHE A 219 10.26 -10.11 10.62
N LEU A 220 9.85 -10.55 9.43
CA LEU A 220 9.45 -11.93 9.15
C LEU A 220 10.56 -12.68 8.43
N THR A 221 10.66 -14.00 8.66
CA THR A 221 11.48 -14.84 7.79
C THR A 221 10.81 -14.97 6.43
N PRO A 222 11.57 -15.21 5.34
CA PRO A 222 10.99 -15.42 4.00
C PRO A 222 9.94 -16.54 3.98
N GLU A 223 10.15 -17.61 4.74
CA GLU A 223 9.21 -18.73 4.87
C GLU A 223 7.89 -18.26 5.48
N ARG A 224 7.96 -17.51 6.60
CA ARG A 224 6.75 -17.01 7.28
C ARG A 224 6.00 -15.98 6.44
N ALA A 225 6.70 -15.09 5.76
CA ALA A 225 6.07 -14.15 4.84
C ALA A 225 5.40 -14.88 3.65
N THR A 226 6.01 -15.95 3.12
CA THR A 226 5.42 -16.79 2.07
C THR A 226 4.15 -17.49 2.57
N GLU A 227 4.15 -18.03 3.79
CA GLU A 227 2.95 -18.62 4.41
C GLU A 227 1.80 -17.61 4.50
N LEU A 228 2.08 -16.36 4.90
CA LEU A 228 1.08 -15.29 4.95
C LEU A 228 0.51 -14.98 3.56
N VAL A 229 1.37 -14.86 2.53
CA VAL A 229 0.91 -14.68 1.15
C VAL A 229 -0.07 -15.79 0.74
N HIS A 230 0.26 -17.04 1.03
CA HIS A 230 -0.61 -18.16 0.68
C HIS A 230 -1.89 -18.21 1.53
N ALA A 231 -1.83 -17.82 2.81
CA ALA A 231 -2.99 -17.79 3.71
C ALA A 231 -4.00 -16.71 3.28
N PHE A 232 -3.56 -15.52 2.90
CA PHE A 232 -4.43 -14.47 2.37
C PHE A 232 -4.84 -14.71 0.92
N GLY A 233 -4.01 -15.46 0.16
CA GLY A 233 -4.12 -15.64 -1.28
C GLY A 233 -3.26 -14.63 -2.04
N ALA A 234 -2.43 -15.11 -2.98
CA ALA A 234 -1.53 -14.25 -3.77
C ALA A 234 -2.28 -13.20 -4.61
N ASP A 235 -3.56 -13.41 -4.92
CA ASP A 235 -4.45 -12.46 -5.60
C ASP A 235 -5.05 -11.38 -4.67
N ARG A 236 -4.73 -11.43 -3.38
CA ARG A 236 -5.15 -10.46 -2.36
C ARG A 236 -3.96 -9.75 -1.70
N CYS A 237 -2.74 -10.04 -2.13
CA CYS A 237 -1.53 -9.41 -1.62
C CYS A 237 -1.03 -8.32 -2.59
N LEU A 238 -0.53 -7.24 -2.03
CA LEU A 238 0.00 -6.07 -2.75
C LEU A 238 1.43 -5.82 -2.29
N PHE A 239 2.32 -5.46 -3.21
CA PHE A 239 3.67 -5.04 -2.85
C PHE A 239 3.63 -3.62 -2.27
N GLY A 240 4.21 -3.41 -1.10
CA GLY A 240 4.32 -2.11 -0.45
C GLY A 240 5.62 -2.01 0.34
N THR A 241 6.25 -0.83 0.34
CA THR A 241 7.52 -0.61 1.06
C THR A 241 7.32 0.04 2.43
N ASP A 242 6.25 0.79 2.64
CA ASP A 242 6.09 1.72 3.76
C ASP A 242 7.17 2.83 3.75
N TYR A 243 7.59 3.22 2.53
CA TYR A 243 8.48 4.37 2.36
C TYR A 243 7.90 5.59 3.11
N PRO A 244 8.64 6.36 3.89
CA PRO A 244 10.10 6.44 4.00
C PRO A 244 10.70 5.61 5.15
N MET A 245 9.94 4.70 5.77
CA MET A 245 10.46 3.84 6.83
C MET A 245 11.53 2.90 6.30
N TRP A 246 11.30 2.32 5.14
CA TRP A 246 12.22 1.43 4.43
C TRP A 246 12.52 1.97 3.03
N ASP A 247 13.66 1.60 2.46
CA ASP A 247 14.02 1.91 1.09
C ASP A 247 13.49 0.84 0.12
N HIS A 248 13.17 1.28 -1.11
CA HIS A 248 12.60 0.42 -2.14
C HIS A 248 13.50 -0.78 -2.47
N LYS A 249 14.81 -0.56 -2.57
CA LYS A 249 15.76 -1.62 -2.92
C LYS A 249 15.76 -2.72 -1.86
N GLY A 250 15.86 -2.35 -0.58
CA GLY A 250 15.86 -3.29 0.53
C GLY A 250 14.56 -4.11 0.61
N GLU A 251 13.39 -3.46 0.44
CA GLU A 251 12.11 -4.15 0.46
C GLU A 251 11.93 -5.07 -0.75
N TYR A 252 12.33 -4.64 -1.94
CA TYR A 252 12.30 -5.49 -3.14
C TYR A 252 13.24 -6.69 -3.04
N GLU A 253 14.44 -6.52 -2.46
CA GLU A 253 15.35 -7.63 -2.18
C GLU A 253 14.76 -8.62 -1.17
N ARG A 254 14.04 -8.16 -0.14
CA ARG A 254 13.33 -9.02 0.82
C ARG A 254 12.18 -9.76 0.13
N PHE A 255 11.37 -9.06 -0.65
CA PHE A 255 10.28 -9.66 -1.43
C PHE A 255 10.78 -10.78 -2.37
N ASN A 256 11.91 -10.58 -3.04
CA ASN A 256 12.49 -11.57 -3.94
C ASN A 256 13.00 -12.84 -3.26
N ARG A 257 13.15 -12.84 -1.93
CA ARG A 257 13.50 -14.04 -1.15
C ARG A 257 12.31 -14.93 -0.82
N LEU A 258 11.08 -14.46 -1.03
CA LEU A 258 9.87 -15.26 -0.80
C LEU A 258 9.82 -16.43 -1.79
N ASN A 259 9.35 -17.58 -1.32
CA ASN A 259 9.18 -18.77 -2.18
C ASN A 259 7.84 -18.68 -2.93
N LEU A 260 7.79 -17.83 -3.95
CA LEU A 260 6.63 -17.57 -4.78
C LEU A 260 6.93 -17.98 -6.22
N THR A 261 5.92 -18.41 -6.95
CA THR A 261 5.97 -18.60 -8.40
C THR A 261 6.05 -17.24 -9.11
N ASP A 262 6.52 -17.22 -10.36
CA ASP A 262 6.56 -16.00 -11.18
C ASP A 262 5.16 -15.38 -11.32
N ALA A 263 4.12 -16.19 -11.49
CA ALA A 263 2.74 -15.73 -11.60
C ALA A 263 2.23 -15.06 -10.30
N GLU A 264 2.62 -15.55 -9.12
CA GLU A 264 2.29 -14.92 -7.84
C GLU A 264 3.05 -13.60 -7.67
N ARG A 265 4.32 -13.55 -8.10
CA ARG A 265 5.11 -12.30 -8.07
C ARG A 265 4.49 -11.22 -8.93
N GLU A 266 4.12 -11.52 -10.18
CA GLU A 266 3.46 -10.58 -11.08
C GLU A 266 2.14 -10.06 -10.49
N LYS A 267 1.33 -10.93 -9.90
CA LYS A 267 0.10 -10.53 -9.21
C LYS A 267 0.39 -9.51 -8.12
N ILE A 268 1.32 -9.80 -7.23
CA ILE A 268 1.62 -8.99 -6.04
C ILE A 268 2.31 -7.68 -6.43
N LEU A 269 3.22 -7.73 -7.41
CA LEU A 269 3.99 -6.55 -7.82
C LEU A 269 3.14 -5.51 -8.55
N HIS A 270 2.10 -5.91 -9.32
CA HIS A 270 1.30 -4.92 -10.03
C HIS A 270 -0.14 -5.36 -10.36
N GLN A 271 -0.41 -6.61 -10.80
CA GLN A 271 -1.72 -6.97 -11.36
C GLN A 271 -2.88 -6.81 -10.36
N ASN A 272 -2.65 -7.12 -9.09
CA ASN A 272 -3.66 -6.94 -8.06
C ASN A 272 -4.00 -5.46 -7.82
N ALA A 273 -2.98 -4.58 -7.84
CA ALA A 273 -3.17 -3.14 -7.74
C ALA A 273 -3.92 -2.59 -8.96
N GLU A 274 -3.56 -3.03 -10.17
CA GLU A 274 -4.24 -2.69 -11.41
C GLU A 274 -5.71 -3.10 -11.39
N THR A 275 -5.99 -4.33 -10.94
CA THR A 275 -7.35 -4.86 -10.80
C THR A 275 -8.17 -4.08 -9.78
N LEU A 276 -7.64 -3.88 -8.58
CA LEU A 276 -8.31 -3.18 -7.48
C LEU A 276 -8.65 -1.72 -7.84
N LEU A 277 -7.73 -1.04 -8.52
CA LEU A 277 -7.86 0.38 -8.85
C LEU A 277 -8.36 0.64 -10.28
N HIS A 278 -8.68 -0.42 -11.02
CA HIS A 278 -9.14 -0.35 -12.44
C HIS A 278 -8.19 0.45 -13.36
N LEU A 279 -6.88 0.30 -13.18
CA LEU A 279 -5.87 1.09 -13.89
C LEU A 279 -5.78 0.73 -15.38
N ASP A 280 -6.12 -0.49 -15.77
CA ASP A 280 -6.05 -0.97 -17.16
C ASP A 280 -7.08 -0.32 -18.09
N LYS A 281 -8.16 0.25 -17.54
CA LYS A 281 -9.24 0.87 -18.31
C LYS A 281 -8.94 2.29 -18.78
N SER A 282 -7.87 2.91 -18.31
CA SER A 282 -7.50 4.29 -18.63
C SER A 282 -6.70 4.45 -19.93
N ALA A 283 -6.26 3.35 -20.56
CA ALA A 283 -5.46 3.36 -21.80
C ALA A 283 -6.32 3.25 -23.08
N GLU A 284 -7.64 3.07 -22.98
CA GLU A 284 -8.54 2.88 -24.14
C GLU A 284 -9.49 4.07 -24.42
N ASN A 285 -9.28 5.25 -23.81
CA ASN A 285 -10.09 6.43 -24.09
C ASN A 285 -9.27 7.58 -24.71
#